data_32992cd473a28bdbfaebdeb810bef086
#
_entry.id   32992cd473a28bdbfaebdeb810bef086
#
_cell.length_a   1.000
_cell.length_b   1.000
_cell.length_c   1.000
_cell.angle_alpha   90.00
_cell.angle_beta   90.00
_cell.angle_gamma   90.00
#
_symmetry.space_group_name_H-M   'P 1'
#
loop_
_entity.id
_entity.type
_entity.pdbx_description
1 polymer ?
#
loop_
_entity_poly.entity_id
_entity_poly.type
_entity_poly.pdbx_seq_one_letter_code
_entity_poly.pdbx_strand_id
1 'polypeptide(L)'
;MNTLIEEASKGKITQEMEEVAHKENVPADYLRDMVAQGKIVIPLNMNRKSTVVGIGKGLSTKVNASIGTSSDIMDMDNEIKKAMAAEACGADTLMELSVGGDLDLIRREILAAVKLPVGNVPLYQAFCEAAKKYHDPNKLSEEMLFDLIEKQCADGISFMAIHCGINLYTIERLRNQGYRYGGLVSKGGTSMVGWMISNRKENPLYEKFDRVASILKKYDVVLSLGNGLRAGAIHDSFDRAQVQELSLIHI
;
A
#
# COMPACT_ATOMS: atom_id res chain seq x y z
N MET A 1 -21.15 -0.45 -7.76
CA MET A 1 -20.78 -1.87 -7.65
C MET A 1 -20.41 -2.13 -6.19
N ASN A 2 -20.77 -3.28 -5.62
CA ASN A 2 -20.39 -3.57 -4.23
C ASN A 2 -18.96 -4.11 -4.18
N THR A 3 -18.25 -3.84 -3.09
CA THR A 3 -16.94 -4.43 -2.82
C THR A 3 -17.10 -5.90 -2.40
N LEU A 4 -15.99 -6.68 -2.45
CA LEU A 4 -16.01 -8.09 -2.02
C LEU A 4 -16.48 -8.24 -0.57
N ILE A 5 -16.07 -7.36 0.34
CA ILE A 5 -16.51 -7.40 1.74
C ILE A 5 -18.02 -7.11 1.87
N GLU A 6 -18.58 -6.22 1.05
CA GLU A 6 -20.02 -5.94 1.04
C GLU A 6 -20.83 -7.12 0.50
N GLU A 7 -20.34 -7.81 -0.54
CA GLU A 7 -21.00 -9.03 -1.06
C GLU A 7 -20.94 -10.17 -0.01
N ALA A 8 -19.76 -10.38 0.60
CA ALA A 8 -19.60 -11.37 1.68
C ALA A 8 -20.50 -11.08 2.87
N SER A 9 -20.63 -9.82 3.29
CA SER A 9 -21.50 -9.39 4.40
C SER A 9 -22.98 -9.63 4.13
N LYS A 10 -23.38 -9.72 2.86
CA LYS A 10 -24.74 -10.12 2.43
C LYS A 10 -24.92 -11.63 2.32
N GLY A 11 -23.91 -12.42 2.70
CA GLY A 11 -23.91 -13.87 2.60
C GLY A 11 -23.64 -14.42 1.20
N LYS A 12 -23.20 -13.59 0.27
CA LYS A 12 -22.93 -14.00 -1.11
C LYS A 12 -21.49 -14.48 -1.25
N ILE A 13 -21.30 -15.62 -1.90
CA ILE A 13 -20.01 -16.13 -2.34
C ILE A 13 -19.81 -15.66 -3.78
N THR A 14 -18.72 -14.89 -4.04
CA THR A 14 -18.37 -14.43 -5.39
C THR A 14 -17.46 -15.46 -6.06
N GLN A 15 -17.29 -15.32 -7.39
CA GLN A 15 -16.38 -16.18 -8.15
C GLN A 15 -14.95 -16.12 -7.62
N GLU A 16 -14.50 -14.95 -7.20
CA GLU A 16 -13.16 -14.73 -6.64
C GLU A 16 -13.01 -15.47 -5.30
N MET A 17 -14.05 -15.49 -4.47
CA MET A 17 -14.05 -16.26 -3.22
C MET A 17 -14.01 -17.77 -3.50
N GLU A 18 -14.78 -18.26 -4.47
CA GLU A 18 -14.72 -19.68 -4.87
C GLU A 18 -13.33 -20.07 -5.39
N GLU A 19 -12.70 -19.21 -6.20
CA GLU A 19 -11.37 -19.45 -6.73
C GLU A 19 -10.32 -19.52 -5.62
N VAL A 20 -10.34 -18.57 -4.66
CA VAL A 20 -9.45 -18.61 -3.50
C VAL A 20 -9.72 -19.85 -2.64
N ALA A 21 -10.96 -20.16 -2.35
CA ALA A 21 -11.34 -21.32 -1.55
C ALA A 21 -10.80 -22.62 -2.15
N HIS A 22 -10.92 -22.77 -3.46
CA HIS A 22 -10.39 -23.91 -4.20
C HIS A 22 -8.85 -23.97 -4.13
N LYS A 23 -8.16 -22.86 -4.38
CA LYS A 23 -6.67 -22.79 -4.34
C LYS A 23 -6.10 -23.07 -2.95
N GLU A 24 -6.78 -22.60 -1.93
CA GLU A 24 -6.34 -22.74 -0.53
C GLU A 24 -6.88 -24.02 0.16
N ASN A 25 -7.69 -24.80 -0.57
CA ASN A 25 -8.35 -26.01 -0.05
C ASN A 25 -9.13 -25.77 1.25
N VAL A 26 -9.93 -24.69 1.27
CA VAL A 26 -10.83 -24.35 2.37
C VAL A 26 -12.29 -24.28 1.88
N PRO A 27 -13.29 -24.47 2.75
CA PRO A 27 -14.69 -24.31 2.37
C PRO A 27 -15.01 -22.88 1.92
N ALA A 28 -15.79 -22.72 0.84
CA ALA A 28 -16.16 -21.40 0.31
C ALA A 28 -16.97 -20.57 1.33
N ASP A 29 -17.85 -21.21 2.14
CA ASP A 29 -18.57 -20.55 3.22
C ASP A 29 -17.65 -20.01 4.30
N TYR A 30 -16.62 -20.78 4.69
CA TYR A 30 -15.59 -20.31 5.62
C TYR A 30 -14.88 -19.09 5.07
N LEU A 31 -14.47 -19.12 3.79
CA LEU A 31 -13.78 -18.00 3.15
C LEU A 31 -14.66 -16.75 3.14
N ARG A 32 -15.92 -16.86 2.71
CA ARG A 32 -16.91 -15.78 2.74
C ARG A 32 -17.02 -15.17 4.14
N ASP A 33 -17.18 -15.99 5.16
CA ASP A 33 -17.36 -15.53 6.54
C ASP A 33 -16.11 -14.82 7.06
N MET A 34 -14.93 -15.28 6.68
CA MET A 34 -13.66 -14.61 7.02
C MET A 34 -13.47 -13.29 6.27
N VAL A 35 -13.89 -13.19 5.01
CA VAL A 35 -13.91 -11.93 4.25
C VAL A 35 -14.91 -10.96 4.87
N ALA A 36 -16.12 -11.39 5.18
CA ALA A 36 -17.14 -10.57 5.83
C ALA A 36 -16.68 -10.01 7.19
N GLN A 37 -15.86 -10.76 7.93
CA GLN A 37 -15.28 -10.34 9.21
C GLN A 37 -13.99 -9.50 9.06
N GLY A 38 -13.52 -9.23 7.85
CA GLY A 38 -12.27 -8.54 7.60
C GLY A 38 -11.01 -9.32 7.98
N LYS A 39 -11.09 -10.65 8.15
CA LYS A 39 -9.97 -11.53 8.53
C LYS A 39 -9.24 -12.12 7.33
N ILE A 40 -9.83 -12.05 6.15
CA ILE A 40 -9.24 -12.38 4.85
C ILE A 40 -9.55 -11.23 3.90
N VAL A 41 -8.56 -10.84 3.11
CA VAL A 41 -8.69 -9.89 2.00
C VAL A 41 -8.29 -10.56 0.69
N ILE A 42 -8.88 -10.11 -0.40
CA ILE A 42 -8.57 -10.56 -1.76
C ILE A 42 -8.20 -9.31 -2.56
N PRO A 43 -6.91 -9.04 -2.80
CA PRO A 43 -6.48 -7.86 -3.56
C PRO A 43 -6.95 -7.94 -5.01
N LEU A 44 -7.85 -7.04 -5.38
CA LEU A 44 -8.41 -6.89 -6.72
C LEU A 44 -8.46 -5.42 -7.13
N ASN A 45 -8.93 -5.18 -8.34
CA ASN A 45 -9.29 -3.87 -8.83
C ASN A 45 -10.38 -4.01 -9.89
N MET A 46 -11.43 -3.20 -9.81
CA MET A 46 -12.55 -3.29 -10.75
C MET A 46 -12.17 -3.00 -12.20
N ASN A 47 -11.07 -2.27 -12.42
CA ASN A 47 -10.61 -1.87 -13.76
C ASN A 47 -9.57 -2.83 -14.33
N ARG A 48 -9.10 -3.82 -13.58
CA ARG A 48 -8.05 -4.74 -14.03
C ARG A 48 -8.32 -6.16 -13.57
N LYS A 49 -8.29 -7.10 -14.49
CA LYS A 49 -8.30 -8.52 -14.16
C LYS A 49 -6.89 -8.98 -13.77
N SER A 50 -6.76 -9.54 -12.58
CA SER A 50 -5.53 -10.17 -12.07
C SER A 50 -5.81 -11.59 -11.64
N THR A 51 -4.75 -12.34 -11.32
CA THR A 51 -4.89 -13.60 -10.59
C THR A 51 -5.50 -13.32 -9.22
N VAL A 52 -6.31 -14.25 -8.73
CA VAL A 52 -7.01 -14.10 -7.45
C VAL A 52 -6.17 -14.73 -6.34
N VAL A 53 -5.88 -13.96 -5.30
CA VAL A 53 -5.04 -14.35 -4.16
C VAL A 53 -5.75 -13.97 -2.86
N GLY A 54 -5.95 -14.93 -1.97
CA GLY A 54 -6.49 -14.67 -0.62
C GLY A 54 -5.36 -14.47 0.38
N ILE A 55 -5.46 -13.44 1.22
CA ILE A 55 -4.48 -13.12 2.27
C ILE A 55 -5.20 -13.02 3.60
N GLY A 56 -4.81 -13.82 4.59
CA GLY A 56 -5.38 -13.73 5.92
C GLY A 56 -5.47 -15.05 6.66
N LYS A 57 -6.41 -15.08 7.61
CA LYS A 57 -6.53 -16.14 8.61
C LYS A 57 -6.78 -17.51 7.97
N GLY A 58 -5.91 -18.47 8.29
CA GLY A 58 -6.06 -19.88 7.89
C GLY A 58 -5.66 -20.18 6.45
N LEU A 59 -5.15 -19.19 5.70
CA LEU A 59 -4.61 -19.37 4.37
C LEU A 59 -3.09 -19.53 4.38
N SER A 60 -2.52 -20.03 3.28
CA SER A 60 -1.08 -20.15 3.10
C SER A 60 -0.39 -18.79 3.10
N THR A 61 0.89 -18.74 3.51
CA THR A 61 1.70 -17.52 3.47
C THR A 61 1.99 -17.14 2.02
N LYS A 62 1.78 -15.86 1.68
CA LYS A 62 1.98 -15.31 0.34
C LYS A 62 3.32 -14.62 0.19
N VAL A 63 3.91 -14.75 -0.98
CA VAL A 63 5.15 -14.06 -1.37
C VAL A 63 4.79 -12.79 -2.13
N ASN A 64 5.18 -11.63 -1.58
CA ASN A 64 5.05 -10.34 -2.22
C ASN A 64 6.42 -9.88 -2.73
N ALA A 65 6.65 -9.95 -4.04
CA ALA A 65 7.90 -9.49 -4.64
C ALA A 65 7.90 -7.97 -4.80
N SER A 66 9.08 -7.33 -4.67
CA SER A 66 9.23 -5.88 -4.82
C SER A 66 10.15 -5.56 -5.99
N ILE A 67 9.72 -4.62 -6.83
CA ILE A 67 10.49 -4.06 -7.94
C ILE A 67 10.39 -2.53 -7.92
N GLY A 68 11.16 -1.87 -8.74
CA GLY A 68 11.07 -0.42 -8.92
C GLY A 68 12.38 0.22 -9.34
N THR A 69 12.29 1.28 -10.13
CA THR A 69 13.41 2.13 -10.53
C THR A 69 13.91 2.98 -9.36
N SER A 70 15.17 3.41 -9.44
CA SER A 70 15.75 4.40 -8.53
C SER A 70 15.96 5.73 -9.25
N SER A 71 16.44 6.75 -8.53
CA SER A 71 16.89 8.00 -9.13
C SER A 71 18.09 7.83 -10.08
N ASP A 72 18.87 6.79 -9.86
CA ASP A 72 20.14 6.56 -10.56
C ASP A 72 20.00 5.55 -11.71
N ILE A 73 19.06 4.62 -11.59
CA ILE A 73 18.78 3.56 -12.57
C ILE A 73 17.29 3.60 -12.94
N MET A 74 16.99 4.08 -14.15
CA MET A 74 15.64 4.26 -14.68
C MET A 74 15.43 3.40 -15.93
N ASP A 75 15.63 2.07 -15.79
CA ASP A 75 15.49 1.10 -16.87
C ASP A 75 14.14 0.40 -16.77
N MET A 76 13.16 0.91 -17.51
CA MET A 76 11.79 0.36 -17.54
C MET A 76 11.75 -1.06 -18.08
N ASP A 77 12.52 -1.37 -19.12
CA ASP A 77 12.54 -2.71 -19.73
C ASP A 77 13.04 -3.76 -18.71
N ASN A 78 14.02 -3.38 -17.90
CA ASN A 78 14.53 -4.24 -16.84
C ASN A 78 13.50 -4.40 -15.71
N GLU A 79 12.73 -3.36 -15.36
CA GLU A 79 11.64 -3.49 -14.38
C GLU A 79 10.54 -4.43 -14.86
N ILE A 80 10.17 -4.37 -16.14
CA ILE A 80 9.21 -5.31 -16.75
C ILE A 80 9.76 -6.74 -16.68
N LYS A 81 11.03 -6.97 -17.02
CA LYS A 81 11.66 -8.29 -16.92
C LYS A 81 11.67 -8.81 -15.48
N LYS A 82 11.93 -7.96 -14.48
CA LYS A 82 11.87 -8.32 -13.06
C LYS A 82 10.45 -8.71 -12.63
N ALA A 83 9.44 -7.96 -13.09
CA ALA A 83 8.05 -8.29 -12.82
C ALA A 83 7.65 -9.66 -13.38
N MET A 84 7.99 -9.93 -14.65
CA MET A 84 7.75 -11.23 -15.29
C MET A 84 8.51 -12.37 -14.63
N ALA A 85 9.76 -12.12 -14.20
CA ALA A 85 10.55 -13.11 -13.49
C ALA A 85 9.94 -13.44 -12.12
N ALA A 86 9.45 -12.44 -11.37
CA ALA A 86 8.76 -12.65 -10.11
C ALA A 86 7.51 -13.51 -10.29
N GLU A 87 6.69 -13.23 -11.30
CA GLU A 87 5.51 -14.05 -11.65
C GLU A 87 5.90 -15.48 -12.02
N ALA A 88 6.90 -15.66 -12.89
CA ALA A 88 7.38 -16.98 -13.30
C ALA A 88 7.97 -17.79 -12.16
N CYS A 89 8.57 -17.14 -11.15
CA CYS A 89 9.09 -17.75 -9.94
C CYS A 89 8.03 -18.04 -8.85
N GLY A 90 6.76 -17.74 -9.13
CA GLY A 90 5.64 -18.07 -8.24
C GLY A 90 5.40 -17.05 -7.14
N ALA A 91 5.75 -15.78 -7.32
CA ALA A 91 5.28 -14.72 -6.45
C ALA A 91 3.75 -14.63 -6.51
N ASP A 92 3.10 -14.36 -5.37
CA ASP A 92 1.64 -14.23 -5.28
C ASP A 92 1.18 -12.81 -5.61
N THR A 93 1.98 -11.81 -5.23
CA THR A 93 1.71 -10.38 -5.45
C THR A 93 3.00 -9.64 -5.78
N LEU A 94 2.86 -8.43 -6.32
CA LEU A 94 3.99 -7.60 -6.71
C LEU A 94 3.83 -6.19 -6.11
N MET A 95 4.91 -5.61 -5.57
CA MET A 95 4.98 -4.19 -5.19
C MET A 95 5.80 -3.43 -6.22
N GLU A 96 5.16 -2.46 -6.88
CA GLU A 96 5.78 -1.49 -7.76
C GLU A 96 6.19 -0.25 -6.94
N LEU A 97 7.49 -0.01 -6.80
CA LEU A 97 8.07 0.97 -5.89
C LEU A 97 8.97 1.99 -6.60
N SER A 98 8.78 2.21 -7.89
CA SER A 98 9.58 3.12 -8.71
C SER A 98 9.57 4.56 -8.17
N VAL A 99 10.73 5.22 -8.29
CA VAL A 99 10.93 6.62 -7.87
C VAL A 99 11.70 7.45 -8.91
N GLY A 100 12.05 6.87 -10.05
CA GLY A 100 12.73 7.52 -11.16
C GLY A 100 12.10 7.20 -12.50
N GLY A 101 12.17 8.13 -13.45
CA GLY A 101 11.59 8.00 -14.78
C GLY A 101 10.17 8.56 -14.90
N ASP A 102 9.42 8.06 -15.88
CA ASP A 102 7.98 8.29 -16.03
C ASP A 102 7.21 7.25 -15.21
N LEU A 103 6.86 7.62 -13.99
CA LEU A 103 6.26 6.71 -13.01
C LEU A 103 4.87 6.20 -13.43
N ASP A 104 4.12 7.01 -14.17
CA ASP A 104 2.81 6.61 -14.69
C ASP A 104 2.95 5.58 -15.81
N LEU A 105 3.88 5.79 -16.72
CA LEU A 105 4.17 4.85 -17.80
C LEU A 105 4.70 3.53 -17.25
N ILE A 106 5.71 3.58 -16.37
CA ILE A 106 6.28 2.38 -15.73
C ILE A 106 5.19 1.55 -15.05
N ARG A 107 4.33 2.18 -14.26
CA ARG A 107 3.22 1.49 -13.58
C ARG A 107 2.29 0.80 -14.58
N ARG A 108 1.86 1.50 -15.63
CA ARG A 108 0.94 0.93 -16.64
C ARG A 108 1.58 -0.22 -17.41
N GLU A 109 2.83 -0.10 -17.79
CA GLU A 109 3.55 -1.18 -18.50
C GLU A 109 3.72 -2.42 -17.60
N ILE A 110 4.05 -2.25 -16.33
CA ILE A 110 4.12 -3.36 -15.36
C ILE A 110 2.74 -4.00 -15.18
N LEU A 111 1.68 -3.20 -15.02
CA LEU A 111 0.31 -3.71 -14.91
C LEU A 111 -0.15 -4.51 -16.14
N ALA A 112 0.33 -4.12 -17.31
CA ALA A 112 0.05 -4.84 -18.56
C ALA A 112 0.88 -6.13 -18.71
N ALA A 113 2.11 -6.15 -18.19
CA ALA A 113 3.06 -7.25 -18.38
C ALA A 113 2.77 -8.48 -17.50
N VAL A 114 2.16 -8.32 -16.32
CA VAL A 114 1.90 -9.40 -15.36
C VAL A 114 0.43 -9.56 -15.03
N LYS A 115 0.04 -10.76 -14.60
CA LYS A 115 -1.32 -11.06 -14.09
C LYS A 115 -1.42 -10.99 -12.58
N LEU A 116 -0.32 -10.86 -11.85
CA LEU A 116 -0.31 -10.74 -10.40
C LEU A 116 -1.11 -9.51 -9.93
N PRO A 117 -1.75 -9.55 -8.75
CA PRO A 117 -2.17 -8.34 -8.06
C PRO A 117 -0.96 -7.45 -7.80
N VAL A 118 -1.02 -6.20 -8.25
CA VAL A 118 0.08 -5.23 -8.09
C VAL A 118 -0.32 -4.17 -7.08
N GLY A 119 0.56 -3.94 -6.11
CA GLY A 119 0.44 -2.87 -5.14
C GLY A 119 1.50 -1.79 -5.31
N ASN A 120 1.31 -0.66 -4.64
CA ASN A 120 2.29 0.43 -4.62
C ASN A 120 2.23 1.26 -3.33
N VAL A 121 3.07 2.31 -3.28
CA VAL A 121 3.10 3.31 -2.21
C VAL A 121 2.88 4.69 -2.84
N PRO A 122 1.65 5.26 -2.82
CA PRO A 122 1.35 6.53 -3.49
C PRO A 122 2.27 7.69 -3.08
N LEU A 123 2.68 7.73 -1.81
CA LEU A 123 3.58 8.76 -1.30
C LEU A 123 4.87 8.85 -2.11
N TYR A 124 5.41 7.75 -2.64
CA TYR A 124 6.67 7.78 -3.39
C TYR A 124 6.55 8.64 -4.64
N GLN A 125 5.52 8.40 -5.44
CA GLN A 125 5.27 9.21 -6.63
C GLN A 125 4.87 10.64 -6.27
N ALA A 126 4.01 10.83 -5.26
CA ALA A 126 3.55 12.15 -4.84
C ALA A 126 4.71 13.09 -4.49
N PHE A 127 5.67 12.62 -3.71
CA PHE A 127 6.86 13.39 -3.35
C PHE A 127 7.80 13.60 -4.54
N CYS A 128 7.95 12.62 -5.44
CA CYS A 128 8.73 12.78 -6.67
C CYS A 128 8.12 13.85 -7.59
N GLU A 129 6.80 13.87 -7.76
CA GLU A 129 6.10 14.87 -8.57
C GLU A 129 6.18 16.27 -7.96
N ALA A 130 6.01 16.40 -6.65
CA ALA A 130 6.17 17.67 -5.96
C ALA A 130 7.61 18.21 -6.09
N ALA A 131 8.62 17.35 -5.93
CA ALA A 131 10.01 17.71 -6.12
C ALA A 131 10.30 18.18 -7.56
N LYS A 132 9.77 17.49 -8.56
CA LYS A 132 9.90 17.89 -9.98
C LYS A 132 9.22 19.23 -10.26
N LYS A 133 8.01 19.42 -9.75
CA LYS A 133 7.17 20.59 -10.04
C LYS A 133 7.62 21.85 -9.30
N TYR A 134 8.00 21.70 -8.03
CA TYR A 134 8.23 22.83 -7.12
C TYR A 134 9.68 22.96 -6.67
N HIS A 135 10.57 22.04 -7.07
CA HIS A 135 11.95 21.90 -6.56
C HIS A 135 12.03 21.74 -5.03
N ASP A 136 10.92 21.31 -4.42
CA ASP A 136 10.77 21.07 -2.99
C ASP A 136 9.65 20.04 -2.76
N PRO A 137 9.98 18.82 -2.32
CA PRO A 137 8.98 17.77 -2.08
C PRO A 137 7.98 18.16 -1.00
N ASN A 138 8.35 19.04 -0.05
CA ASN A 138 7.44 19.47 1.02
C ASN A 138 6.32 20.42 0.54
N LYS A 139 6.38 20.87 -0.70
CA LYS A 139 5.29 21.62 -1.35
C LYS A 139 4.20 20.72 -1.95
N LEU A 140 4.23 19.42 -1.68
CA LEU A 140 3.12 18.52 -1.99
C LEU A 140 1.83 19.06 -1.36
N SER A 141 0.81 19.31 -2.18
CA SER A 141 -0.52 19.66 -1.67
C SER A 141 -1.33 18.40 -1.36
N GLU A 142 -2.29 18.53 -0.45
CA GLU A 142 -3.20 17.45 -0.10
C GLU A 142 -3.98 16.96 -1.33
N GLU A 143 -4.48 17.88 -2.17
CA GLU A 143 -5.21 17.51 -3.38
C GLU A 143 -4.34 16.73 -4.36
N MET A 144 -3.09 17.13 -4.60
CA MET A 144 -2.17 16.34 -5.43
C MET A 144 -2.02 14.90 -4.92
N LEU A 145 -1.97 14.72 -3.60
CA LEU A 145 -1.84 13.39 -3.01
C LEU A 145 -3.11 12.55 -3.24
N PHE A 146 -4.29 13.11 -2.97
CA PHE A 146 -5.56 12.39 -3.14
C PHE A 146 -5.87 12.11 -4.61
N ASP A 147 -5.65 13.08 -5.50
CA ASP A 147 -5.81 12.90 -6.95
C ASP A 147 -4.89 11.78 -7.49
N LEU A 148 -3.67 11.71 -6.98
CA LEU A 148 -2.74 10.65 -7.34
C LEU A 148 -3.19 9.27 -6.84
N ILE A 149 -3.69 9.18 -5.60
CA ILE A 149 -4.25 7.93 -5.07
C ILE A 149 -5.40 7.46 -5.96
N GLU A 150 -6.33 8.35 -6.32
CA GLU A 150 -7.46 8.00 -7.19
C GLU A 150 -6.99 7.59 -8.59
N LYS A 151 -6.04 8.32 -9.19
CA LYS A 151 -5.44 7.99 -10.48
C LYS A 151 -4.83 6.59 -10.49
N GLN A 152 -4.06 6.25 -9.46
CA GLN A 152 -3.41 4.94 -9.36
C GLN A 152 -4.43 3.81 -9.17
N CYS A 153 -5.51 4.05 -8.40
CA CYS A 153 -6.64 3.12 -8.33
C CYS A 153 -7.29 2.92 -9.72
N ALA A 154 -7.52 4.01 -10.45
CA ALA A 154 -8.10 3.97 -11.79
C ALA A 154 -7.23 3.22 -12.80
N ASP A 155 -5.89 3.29 -12.67
CA ASP A 155 -4.92 2.56 -13.50
C ASP A 155 -4.93 1.04 -13.24
N GLY A 156 -5.52 0.54 -12.14
CA GLY A 156 -5.65 -0.89 -11.89
C GLY A 156 -4.78 -1.46 -10.76
N ILE A 157 -4.25 -0.62 -9.87
CA ILE A 157 -3.53 -1.07 -8.66
C ILE A 157 -4.51 -1.83 -7.76
N SER A 158 -4.12 -3.02 -7.28
CA SER A 158 -4.96 -3.93 -6.50
C SER A 158 -4.86 -3.71 -4.99
N PHE A 159 -3.77 -3.14 -4.50
CA PHE A 159 -3.61 -2.77 -3.10
C PHE A 159 -2.62 -1.61 -2.94
N MET A 160 -2.78 -0.80 -1.88
CA MET A 160 -1.93 0.36 -1.63
C MET A 160 -1.41 0.39 -0.20
N ALA A 161 -0.11 0.63 -0.02
CA ALA A 161 0.47 0.88 1.29
C ALA A 161 0.34 2.37 1.64
N ILE A 162 -0.49 2.66 2.62
CA ILE A 162 -0.84 4.01 3.08
C ILE A 162 -0.31 4.24 4.50
N HIS A 163 0.50 5.27 4.70
CA HIS A 163 1.11 5.63 5.98
C HIS A 163 0.17 6.56 6.78
N CYS A 164 -0.98 6.05 7.21
CA CYS A 164 -2.00 6.82 7.93
C CYS A 164 -1.84 6.79 9.47
N GLY A 165 -0.97 5.94 10.01
CA GLY A 165 -0.73 5.88 11.45
C GLY A 165 0.23 6.95 12.00
N ILE A 166 0.94 7.66 11.12
CA ILE A 166 1.80 8.78 11.51
C ILE A 166 0.94 10.03 11.74
N ASN A 167 1.05 10.63 12.91
CA ASN A 167 0.38 11.88 13.25
C ASN A 167 1.28 12.76 14.13
N LEU A 168 0.87 13.98 14.45
CA LEU A 168 1.65 14.90 15.29
C LEU A 168 1.98 14.30 16.65
N TYR A 169 1.07 13.51 17.22
CA TYR A 169 1.27 12.86 18.51
C TYR A 169 2.35 11.76 18.44
N THR A 170 2.38 10.94 17.38
CA THR A 170 3.44 9.93 17.18
C THR A 170 4.81 10.58 16.96
N ILE A 171 4.86 11.74 16.27
CA ILE A 171 6.10 12.52 16.10
C ILE A 171 6.58 13.08 17.45
N GLU A 172 5.67 13.56 18.28
CA GLU A 172 6.01 14.04 19.62
C GLU A 172 6.55 12.89 20.50
N ARG A 173 5.95 11.70 20.42
CA ARG A 173 6.48 10.49 21.06
C ARG A 173 7.90 10.18 20.61
N LEU A 174 8.16 10.25 19.30
CA LEU A 174 9.48 10.03 18.74
C LEU A 174 10.51 11.03 19.27
N ARG A 175 10.15 12.32 19.38
CA ARG A 175 11.01 13.37 19.94
C ARG A 175 11.31 13.16 21.42
N ASN A 176 10.31 12.75 22.21
CA ASN A 176 10.41 12.64 23.65
C ASN A 176 11.06 11.35 24.14
N GLN A 177 11.15 10.32 23.29
CA GLN A 177 11.81 9.06 23.69
C GLN A 177 13.34 9.10 23.59
N GLY A 178 13.90 10.08 22.88
CA GLY A 178 15.34 10.26 22.69
C GLY A 178 15.87 9.65 21.41
N TYR A 179 17.12 9.19 21.43
CA TYR A 179 17.87 8.75 20.27
C TYR A 179 17.38 7.38 19.73
N ARG A 180 17.32 7.26 18.41
CA ARG A 180 17.17 6.00 17.65
C ARG A 180 18.42 5.74 16.83
N TYR A 181 18.98 4.53 16.93
CA TYR A 181 20.14 4.12 16.12
C TYR A 181 19.80 4.05 14.62
N GLY A 182 18.66 3.46 14.27
CA GLY A 182 18.20 3.35 12.89
C GLY A 182 17.45 4.57 12.37
N GLY A 183 17.16 5.56 13.20
CA GLY A 183 16.36 6.72 12.80
C GLY A 183 14.98 6.33 12.26
N LEU A 184 14.57 6.95 11.14
CA LEU A 184 13.35 6.63 10.38
C LEU A 184 13.73 5.92 9.08
N VAL A 185 13.50 4.62 9.01
CA VAL A 185 13.90 3.76 7.87
C VAL A 185 12.80 3.60 6.81
N SER A 186 11.57 3.98 7.15
CA SER A 186 10.47 3.99 6.18
C SER A 186 10.60 5.19 5.26
N LYS A 187 10.80 4.99 3.97
CA LYS A 187 10.85 6.09 2.98
C LYS A 187 9.58 6.93 3.00
N GLY A 188 8.39 6.30 2.93
CA GLY A 188 7.11 7.00 3.01
C GLY A 188 6.89 7.69 4.35
N GLY A 189 7.27 7.01 5.45
CA GLY A 189 7.20 7.57 6.80
C GLY A 189 8.08 8.80 6.98
N THR A 190 9.33 8.72 6.57
CA THR A 190 10.29 9.85 6.67
C THR A 190 9.83 11.05 5.85
N SER A 191 9.35 10.80 4.61
CA SER A 191 8.84 11.87 3.75
C SER A 191 7.62 12.55 4.36
N MET A 192 6.67 11.78 4.90
CA MET A 192 5.49 12.35 5.56
C MET A 192 5.85 13.12 6.82
N VAL A 193 6.72 12.61 7.67
CA VAL A 193 7.22 13.34 8.86
C VAL A 193 7.89 14.65 8.46
N GLY A 194 8.73 14.63 7.42
CA GLY A 194 9.36 15.83 6.86
C GLY A 194 8.32 16.86 6.39
N TRP A 195 7.31 16.41 5.66
CA TRP A 195 6.21 17.25 5.20
C TRP A 195 5.42 17.88 6.35
N MET A 196 5.05 17.07 7.36
CA MET A 196 4.31 17.54 8.53
C MET A 196 5.07 18.60 9.31
N ILE A 197 6.38 18.39 9.52
CA ILE A 197 7.23 19.34 10.25
C ILE A 197 7.39 20.64 9.44
N SER A 198 7.65 20.54 8.14
CA SER A 198 7.89 21.70 7.26
C SER A 198 6.63 22.55 7.11
N ASN A 199 5.47 21.94 7.01
CA ASN A 199 4.19 22.64 6.82
C ASN A 199 3.49 22.95 8.15
N ARG A 200 3.95 22.42 9.28
CA ARG A 200 3.28 22.52 10.59
C ARG A 200 1.82 22.05 10.54
N LYS A 201 1.58 20.96 9.83
CA LYS A 201 0.27 20.38 9.61
C LYS A 201 0.23 18.91 10.02
N GLU A 202 -0.97 18.42 10.25
CA GLU A 202 -1.25 17.02 10.45
C GLU A 202 -1.08 16.24 9.14
N ASN A 203 -0.83 14.94 9.24
CA ASN A 203 -0.81 14.02 8.11
C ASN A 203 -2.20 13.94 7.45
N PRO A 204 -2.36 14.37 6.20
CA PRO A 204 -3.67 14.36 5.54
C PRO A 204 -4.24 12.93 5.36
N LEU A 205 -3.39 11.90 5.31
CA LEU A 205 -3.83 10.51 5.23
C LEU A 205 -4.39 9.98 6.57
N TYR A 206 -4.00 10.59 7.69
CA TYR A 206 -4.58 10.35 9.01
C TYR A 206 -5.84 11.20 9.19
N GLU A 207 -5.74 12.51 9.01
CA GLU A 207 -6.82 13.47 9.28
C GLU A 207 -8.04 13.26 8.38
N LYS A 208 -7.80 12.87 7.11
CA LYS A 208 -8.85 12.64 6.09
C LYS A 208 -8.91 11.16 5.67
N PHE A 209 -8.77 10.26 6.63
CA PHE A 209 -8.75 8.82 6.36
C PHE A 209 -10.02 8.33 5.65
N ASP A 210 -11.17 8.90 5.97
CA ASP A 210 -12.45 8.58 5.30
C ASP A 210 -12.40 8.87 3.79
N ARG A 211 -11.67 9.92 3.38
CA ARG A 211 -11.46 10.21 1.95
C ARG A 211 -10.61 9.13 1.28
N VAL A 212 -9.54 8.67 1.95
CA VAL A 212 -8.74 7.54 1.46
C VAL A 212 -9.61 6.30 1.30
N ALA A 213 -10.35 5.92 2.35
CA ALA A 213 -11.21 4.75 2.34
C ALA A 213 -12.29 4.83 1.24
N SER A 214 -12.87 6.02 1.02
CA SER A 214 -13.87 6.24 -0.03
C SER A 214 -13.29 6.06 -1.44
N ILE A 215 -12.07 6.55 -1.69
CA ILE A 215 -11.38 6.35 -2.97
C ILE A 215 -11.09 4.87 -3.21
N LEU A 216 -10.48 4.18 -2.24
CA LEU A 216 -10.15 2.77 -2.36
C LEU A 216 -11.39 1.90 -2.57
N LYS A 217 -12.47 2.17 -1.82
CA LYS A 217 -13.75 1.50 -1.95
C LYS A 217 -14.34 1.60 -3.35
N LYS A 218 -14.23 2.75 -4.00
CA LYS A 218 -14.75 3.00 -5.36
C LYS A 218 -14.18 2.01 -6.40
N TYR A 219 -12.95 1.52 -6.18
CA TYR A 219 -12.23 0.63 -7.08
C TYR A 219 -12.02 -0.78 -6.53
N ASP A 220 -12.53 -1.06 -5.31
CA ASP A 220 -12.31 -2.30 -4.53
C ASP A 220 -10.83 -2.61 -4.30
N VAL A 221 -10.04 -1.56 -4.03
CA VAL A 221 -8.60 -1.66 -3.75
C VAL A 221 -8.35 -1.96 -2.28
N VAL A 222 -7.50 -2.94 -1.99
CA VAL A 222 -7.16 -3.31 -0.61
C VAL A 222 -6.20 -2.27 -0.02
N LEU A 223 -6.54 -1.82 1.20
CA LEU A 223 -5.68 -0.96 2.00
C LEU A 223 -4.66 -1.80 2.77
N SER A 224 -3.38 -1.52 2.55
CA SER A 224 -2.27 -2.01 3.37
C SER A 224 -1.82 -0.87 4.30
N LEU A 225 -2.07 -1.03 5.61
CA LEU A 225 -1.71 -0.02 6.60
C LEU A 225 -0.20 -0.01 6.83
N GLY A 226 0.45 1.04 6.30
CA GLY A 226 1.91 1.18 6.33
C GLY A 226 2.42 1.60 7.70
N ASN A 227 3.40 0.86 8.23
CA ASN A 227 4.13 1.22 9.46
C ASN A 227 5.30 2.16 9.11
N GLY A 228 5.08 3.46 9.27
CA GLY A 228 6.04 4.50 8.94
C GLY A 228 7.11 4.76 9.99
N LEU A 229 6.81 4.43 11.25
CA LEU A 229 7.73 4.60 12.37
C LEU A 229 8.40 3.29 12.82
N ARG A 230 8.40 2.27 11.95
CA ARG A 230 9.08 1.00 12.23
C ARG A 230 10.56 1.19 12.55
N ALA A 231 11.08 0.38 13.47
CA ALA A 231 12.48 0.40 13.85
C ALA A 231 13.39 -0.09 12.72
N GLY A 232 14.57 0.53 12.58
CA GLY A 232 15.63 0.13 11.65
C GLY A 232 16.78 -0.63 12.32
N ALA A 233 16.76 -0.74 13.65
CA ALA A 233 17.72 -1.47 14.44
C ALA A 233 17.01 -2.26 15.56
N ILE A 234 17.59 -3.37 15.97
CA ILE A 234 17.05 -4.21 17.07
C ILE A 234 16.92 -3.39 18.36
N HIS A 235 17.89 -2.52 18.65
CA HIS A 235 17.87 -1.63 19.81
C HIS A 235 16.61 -0.75 19.86
N ASP A 236 16.09 -0.32 18.71
CA ASP A 236 14.94 0.60 18.60
C ASP A 236 13.60 -0.15 18.52
N SER A 237 13.62 -1.51 18.52
CA SER A 237 12.41 -2.32 18.37
C SER A 237 11.42 -2.05 19.50
N PHE A 238 10.14 -1.95 19.12
CA PHE A 238 9.03 -1.69 20.04
C PHE A 238 9.17 -0.43 20.89
N ASP A 239 9.84 0.60 20.36
CA ASP A 239 9.89 1.87 21.05
C ASP A 239 8.51 2.55 21.10
N ARG A 240 8.41 3.62 21.91
CA ARG A 240 7.13 4.29 22.17
C ARG A 240 6.45 4.83 20.91
N ALA A 241 7.24 5.33 19.95
CA ALA A 241 6.71 5.87 18.69
C ALA A 241 6.15 4.77 17.82
N GLN A 242 6.87 3.64 17.65
CA GLN A 242 6.39 2.49 16.88
C GLN A 242 5.13 1.87 17.49
N VAL A 243 5.11 1.66 18.81
CA VAL A 243 3.94 1.09 19.51
C VAL A 243 2.74 2.03 19.39
N GLN A 244 2.94 3.35 19.49
CA GLN A 244 1.87 4.32 19.31
C GLN A 244 1.28 4.32 17.92
N GLU A 245 2.12 4.24 16.85
CA GLU A 245 1.63 4.11 15.49
C GLU A 245 0.86 2.81 15.29
N LEU A 246 1.40 1.69 15.77
CA LEU A 246 0.74 0.38 15.69
C LEU A 246 -0.60 0.37 16.41
N SER A 247 -0.74 1.04 17.56
CA SER A 247 -2.02 1.13 18.28
C SER A 247 -3.11 1.82 17.44
N LEU A 248 -2.75 2.83 16.63
CA LEU A 248 -3.68 3.49 15.71
C LEU A 248 -4.07 2.61 14.53
N ILE A 249 -3.13 1.81 14.04
CA ILE A 249 -3.37 0.89 12.91
C ILE A 249 -4.29 -0.28 13.32
N HIS A 250 -4.22 -0.72 14.58
CA HIS A 250 -4.97 -1.85 15.10
C HIS A 250 -6.35 -1.49 15.68
N ILE A 251 -6.67 -0.23 15.82
CA ILE A 251 -7.97 0.26 16.25
C ILE A 251 -8.90 0.43 15.05
#